data_117d6cc29592b3a0aab4abcff5d6ee78
#
_entry.id   117d6cc29592b3a0aab4abcff5d6ee78
#
_cell.length_a   1.000
_cell.length_b   1.000
_cell.length_c   1.000
_cell.angle_alpha   90.00
_cell.angle_beta   90.00
_cell.angle_gamma   90.00
#
_symmetry.space_group_name_H-M   'P 1'
#
loop_
_entity.id
_entity.type
_entity.pdbx_description
1 polymer ?
#
loop_
_entity_poly.entity_id
_entity_poly.type
_entity_poly.pdbx_seq_one_letter_code
_entity_poly.pdbx_strand_id
1 'polypeptide(L)'
;LQQPKVDSCGKKRIYLKENKYIESSGMTTAMKKAWTELFQPILRRPPELQVAALCYRNSKKHGTQVLLITSRGTGRWIVPKGWPMEGKKAAEAALQEAWEEAGVSKGAKIEGHVGSFGYDKQLDGGYEAPVEVEVFKVHVDQLADIYPEHDERKRRWVSPADAAEMVQEPGLKSILLEM
;
A
#
# COMPACT_ATOMS: atom_id res chain seq x y z
N LEU A 1 -11.08 30.55 16.12
CA LEU A 1 -9.98 30.48 15.14
C LEU A 1 -9.05 29.34 15.54
N GLN A 2 -9.24 28.13 14.95
CA GLN A 2 -8.35 26.98 15.13
C GLN A 2 -7.29 27.01 14.04
N GLN A 3 -6.03 26.95 14.47
CA GLN A 3 -4.88 26.86 13.54
C GLN A 3 -4.83 25.47 12.87
N PRO A 4 -4.42 25.38 11.59
CA PRO A 4 -4.28 24.09 10.90
C PRO A 4 -3.12 23.30 11.50
N LYS A 5 -3.39 22.03 11.84
CA LYS A 5 -2.35 21.07 12.22
C LYS A 5 -1.55 20.66 10.97
N VAL A 6 -0.24 20.74 11.07
CA VAL A 6 0.71 20.22 10.07
C VAL A 6 1.15 18.81 10.48
N ASP A 7 1.30 17.92 9.50
CA ASP A 7 1.86 16.58 9.74
C ASP A 7 3.38 16.64 9.92
N SER A 8 3.96 15.54 10.34
CA SER A 8 5.40 15.38 10.57
C SER A 8 6.29 15.59 9.33
N CYS A 9 5.71 15.85 8.17
CA CYS A 9 6.40 16.13 6.90
C CYS A 9 6.18 17.57 6.37
N GLY A 10 5.59 18.48 7.16
CA GLY A 10 5.49 19.92 6.84
C GLY A 10 4.51 20.31 5.72
N LYS A 11 3.64 19.43 5.25
CA LYS A 11 2.65 19.73 4.20
C LYS A 11 1.33 20.21 4.80
N LYS A 12 0.88 21.38 4.39
CA LYS A 12 -0.45 21.91 4.73
C LYS A 12 -1.53 21.10 3.96
N ARG A 13 -2.33 20.32 4.69
CA ARG A 13 -3.57 19.74 4.13
C ARG A 13 -4.73 20.70 4.31
N ILE A 14 -5.35 21.10 3.21
CA ILE A 14 -6.61 21.83 3.24
C ILE A 14 -7.72 20.79 3.34
N TYR A 15 -8.27 20.60 4.54
CA TYR A 15 -9.48 19.80 4.72
C TYR A 15 -10.68 20.66 4.32
N LEU A 16 -11.34 20.29 3.23
CA LEU A 16 -12.68 20.78 2.95
C LEU A 16 -13.65 20.12 3.93
N LYS A 17 -14.23 20.92 4.81
CA LYS A 17 -15.27 20.54 5.76
C LYS A 17 -16.53 20.10 5.03
N GLU A 18 -17.12 19.04 5.55
CA GLU A 18 -18.53 18.63 5.48
C GLU A 18 -19.04 18.10 4.15
N ASN A 19 -18.99 16.75 4.01
CA ASN A 19 -20.05 16.03 3.33
C ASN A 19 -21.18 15.79 4.36
N LYS A 20 -22.13 16.74 4.44
CA LYS A 20 -23.42 16.47 5.05
C LYS A 20 -24.11 15.40 4.22
N TYR A 21 -24.31 14.22 4.78
CA TYR A 21 -25.25 13.24 4.26
C TYR A 21 -26.61 13.94 4.12
N ILE A 22 -27.04 14.15 2.89
CA ILE A 22 -28.43 14.51 2.60
C ILE A 22 -29.23 13.24 2.86
N GLU A 23 -29.84 13.14 4.04
CA GLU A 23 -30.89 12.15 4.29
C GLU A 23 -32.01 12.40 3.25
N SER A 24 -32.06 11.54 2.25
CA SER A 24 -33.07 11.56 1.20
C SER A 24 -34.38 10.93 1.70
N SER A 25 -35.04 11.58 2.65
CA SER A 25 -36.44 11.31 2.96
C SER A 25 -37.32 11.78 1.82
N GLY A 26 -37.57 10.92 0.81
CA GLY A 26 -38.41 11.22 -0.34
C GLY A 26 -38.03 10.57 -1.66
N MET A 27 -36.88 9.93 -1.76
CA MET A 27 -36.48 9.23 -2.98
C MET A 27 -37.15 7.86 -3.12
N THR A 28 -37.77 7.59 -4.27
CA THR A 28 -38.30 6.25 -4.59
C THR A 28 -37.18 5.25 -4.75
N THR A 29 -37.49 3.94 -4.62
CA THR A 29 -36.51 2.85 -4.78
C THR A 29 -35.77 2.90 -6.13
N ALA A 30 -36.49 3.30 -7.20
CA ALA A 30 -35.92 3.47 -8.54
C ALA A 30 -34.92 4.64 -8.59
N MET A 31 -35.22 5.76 -7.94
CA MET A 31 -34.30 6.91 -7.84
C MET A 31 -33.07 6.59 -7.00
N LYS A 32 -33.22 5.83 -5.91
CA LYS A 32 -32.10 5.36 -5.11
C LYS A 32 -31.17 4.46 -5.92
N LYS A 33 -31.75 3.54 -6.72
CA LYS A 33 -30.98 2.65 -7.60
C LYS A 33 -30.23 3.44 -8.68
N ALA A 34 -30.91 4.37 -9.36
CA ALA A 34 -30.29 5.24 -10.37
C ALA A 34 -29.19 6.14 -9.77
N TRP A 35 -29.39 6.68 -8.56
CA TRP A 35 -28.38 7.44 -7.84
C TRP A 35 -27.14 6.60 -7.53
N THR A 36 -27.34 5.38 -7.03
CA THR A 36 -26.24 4.46 -6.69
C THR A 36 -25.48 4.00 -7.92
N GLU A 37 -26.18 3.69 -9.02
CA GLU A 37 -25.55 3.15 -10.23
C GLU A 37 -24.90 4.22 -11.12
N LEU A 38 -25.45 5.45 -11.17
CA LEU A 38 -25.00 6.48 -12.10
C LEU A 38 -24.17 7.58 -11.43
N PHE A 39 -24.50 7.98 -10.21
CA PHE A 39 -23.89 9.13 -9.56
C PHE A 39 -22.86 8.78 -8.47
N GLN A 40 -23.04 7.71 -7.71
CA GLN A 40 -22.04 7.31 -6.72
C GLN A 40 -20.65 7.02 -7.31
N PRO A 41 -20.51 6.35 -8.47
CA PRO A 41 -19.19 6.15 -9.09
C PRO A 41 -18.50 7.47 -9.46
N ILE A 42 -19.27 8.49 -9.86
CA ILE A 42 -18.74 9.81 -10.27
C ILE A 42 -18.27 10.63 -9.05
N LEU A 43 -18.86 10.39 -7.87
CA LEU A 43 -18.54 11.10 -6.63
C LEU A 43 -17.47 10.41 -5.80
N ARG A 44 -17.04 9.20 -6.18
CA ARG A 44 -15.91 8.52 -5.50
C ARG A 44 -14.64 9.29 -5.79
N ARG A 45 -13.90 9.62 -4.74
CA ARG A 45 -12.55 10.15 -4.89
C ARG A 45 -11.72 9.11 -5.67
N PRO A 46 -10.90 9.53 -6.65
CA PRO A 46 -9.97 8.61 -7.27
C PRO A 46 -9.07 8.00 -6.20
N PRO A 47 -8.68 6.72 -6.33
CA PRO A 47 -7.79 6.09 -5.37
C PRO A 47 -6.46 6.86 -5.30
N GLU A 48 -5.93 6.97 -4.09
CA GLU A 48 -4.57 7.48 -3.91
C GLU A 48 -3.57 6.41 -4.35
N LEU A 49 -2.54 6.80 -5.10
CA LEU A 49 -1.55 5.86 -5.62
C LEU A 49 -0.46 5.59 -4.59
N GLN A 50 -0.14 4.33 -4.37
CA GLN A 50 1.05 3.87 -3.66
C GLN A 50 1.92 2.98 -4.56
N VAL A 51 3.16 2.73 -4.13
CA VAL A 51 4.09 1.84 -4.79
C VAL A 51 4.60 0.80 -3.78
N ALA A 52 4.80 -0.43 -4.23
CA ALA A 52 5.28 -1.53 -3.39
C ALA A 52 6.40 -2.32 -4.07
N ALA A 53 7.32 -2.83 -3.27
CA ALA A 53 8.36 -3.74 -3.72
C ALA A 53 8.03 -5.18 -3.32
N LEU A 54 7.78 -6.04 -4.31
CA LEU A 54 7.73 -7.48 -4.14
C LEU A 54 9.16 -8.02 -4.14
N CYS A 55 9.80 -7.95 -2.98
CA CYS A 55 11.18 -8.38 -2.76
C CYS A 55 11.26 -9.89 -2.70
N TYR A 56 12.09 -10.51 -3.54
CA TYR A 56 12.27 -11.96 -3.55
C TYR A 56 13.75 -12.36 -3.64
N ARG A 57 14.03 -13.60 -3.25
CA ARG A 57 15.32 -14.26 -3.44
C ARG A 57 15.13 -15.71 -3.83
N ASN A 58 16.16 -16.31 -4.43
CA ASN A 58 16.20 -17.74 -4.71
C ASN A 58 17.14 -18.43 -3.74
N SER A 59 16.60 -19.29 -2.89
CA SER A 59 17.36 -20.08 -1.93
C SER A 59 17.56 -21.52 -2.45
N LYS A 60 18.80 -22.01 -2.42
CA LYS A 60 19.09 -23.41 -2.80
C LYS A 60 18.31 -24.43 -1.97
N LYS A 61 18.01 -24.11 -0.71
CA LYS A 61 17.33 -25.01 0.23
C LYS A 61 15.80 -24.85 0.21
N HIS A 62 15.31 -23.63 -0.01
CA HIS A 62 13.90 -23.28 0.20
C HIS A 62 13.19 -22.81 -1.08
N GLY A 63 13.86 -22.85 -2.26
CA GLY A 63 13.32 -22.34 -3.50
C GLY A 63 13.15 -20.80 -3.47
N THR A 64 12.18 -20.32 -4.22
CA THR A 64 11.81 -18.89 -4.24
C THR A 64 11.19 -18.49 -2.92
N GLN A 65 11.68 -17.42 -2.33
CA GLN A 65 11.13 -16.82 -1.12
C GLN A 65 10.84 -15.34 -1.35
N VAL A 66 9.77 -14.84 -0.75
CA VAL A 66 9.38 -13.43 -0.73
C VAL A 66 9.56 -12.84 0.66
N LEU A 67 9.90 -11.57 0.72
CA LEU A 67 10.09 -10.82 1.95
C LEU A 67 8.79 -10.16 2.36
N LEU A 68 8.27 -10.52 3.51
CA LEU A 68 7.20 -9.80 4.18
C LEU A 68 7.74 -9.00 5.36
N ILE A 69 7.08 -7.89 5.64
CA ILE A 69 7.30 -7.04 6.81
C ILE A 69 6.01 -6.85 7.60
N THR A 70 6.12 -6.42 8.85
CA THR A 70 4.92 -6.02 9.61
C THR A 70 4.58 -4.55 9.36
N SER A 71 3.29 -4.23 9.24
CA SER A 71 2.81 -2.84 9.24
C SER A 71 3.00 -2.20 10.63
N ARG A 72 3.31 -0.90 10.70
CA ARG A 72 3.54 -0.19 11.97
C ARG A 72 2.32 -0.17 12.89
N GLY A 73 1.16 0.14 12.38
CA GLY A 73 -0.04 0.32 13.22
C GLY A 73 -0.65 -1.00 13.70
N THR A 74 -0.90 -1.93 12.78
CA THR A 74 -1.66 -3.17 13.04
C THR A 74 -0.78 -4.41 13.22
N GLY A 75 0.52 -4.36 12.88
CA GLY A 75 1.43 -5.50 12.94
C GLY A 75 1.13 -6.61 11.92
N ARG A 76 0.22 -6.39 10.97
CA ARG A 76 -0.13 -7.36 9.92
C ARG A 76 0.99 -7.50 8.89
N TRP A 77 1.12 -8.68 8.30
CA TRP A 77 2.11 -8.95 7.28
C TRP A 77 1.73 -8.32 5.94
N ILE A 78 2.70 -7.67 5.29
CA ILE A 78 2.54 -7.00 4.01
C ILE A 78 3.90 -6.88 3.30
N VAL A 79 3.92 -6.50 2.04
CA VAL A 79 5.14 -6.11 1.30
C VAL A 79 5.54 -4.67 1.64
N PRO A 80 6.84 -4.30 1.57
CA PRO A 80 7.29 -2.92 1.69
C PRO A 80 6.57 -2.01 0.69
N LYS A 81 6.00 -0.89 1.16
CA LYS A 81 5.22 0.03 0.33
C LYS A 81 5.08 1.41 0.94
N GLY A 82 4.97 2.39 0.08
CA GLY A 82 4.73 3.78 0.49
C GLY A 82 4.23 4.66 -0.63
N TRP A 83 4.38 5.96 -0.46
CA TRP A 83 3.89 6.95 -1.40
C TRP A 83 4.88 7.20 -2.53
N PRO A 84 4.40 7.58 -3.75
CA PRO A 84 5.28 8.09 -4.79
C PRO A 84 6.12 9.26 -4.28
N MET A 85 7.37 9.33 -4.72
CA MET A 85 8.32 10.34 -4.31
C MET A 85 8.60 11.31 -5.46
N GLU A 86 8.59 12.60 -5.17
CA GLU A 86 8.92 13.62 -6.16
C GLU A 86 10.32 13.38 -6.75
N GLY A 87 10.44 13.46 -8.07
CA GLY A 87 11.69 13.24 -8.80
C GLY A 87 12.11 11.79 -8.96
N LYS A 88 11.35 10.80 -8.45
CA LYS A 88 11.62 9.37 -8.63
C LYS A 88 10.57 8.70 -9.51
N LYS A 89 11.00 7.73 -10.31
CA LYS A 89 10.08 6.79 -10.96
C LYS A 89 9.41 5.89 -9.92
N ALA A 90 8.22 5.38 -10.22
CA ALA A 90 7.46 4.51 -9.31
C ALA A 90 8.27 3.32 -8.78
N ALA A 91 9.01 2.63 -9.67
CA ALA A 91 9.89 1.52 -9.28
C ALA A 91 11.05 1.94 -8.35
N GLU A 92 11.59 3.13 -8.54
CA GLU A 92 12.66 3.68 -7.69
C GLU A 92 12.12 4.07 -6.31
N ALA A 93 10.90 4.61 -6.26
CA ALA A 93 10.22 4.89 -5.00
C ALA A 93 9.89 3.59 -4.25
N ALA A 94 9.42 2.54 -4.94
CA ALA A 94 9.20 1.23 -4.34
C ALA A 94 10.49 0.63 -3.75
N LEU A 95 11.62 0.74 -4.45
CA LEU A 95 12.91 0.29 -3.94
C LEU A 95 13.38 1.12 -2.73
N GLN A 96 13.11 2.42 -2.72
CA GLN A 96 13.39 3.28 -1.57
C GLN A 96 12.58 2.86 -0.33
N GLU A 97 11.30 2.58 -0.49
CA GLU A 97 10.45 2.04 0.59
C GLU A 97 10.98 0.69 1.10
N ALA A 98 11.42 -0.19 0.17
CA ALA A 98 12.03 -1.47 0.54
C ALA A 98 13.34 -1.30 1.34
N TRP A 99 14.13 -0.26 1.06
CA TRP A 99 15.28 0.09 1.87
C TRP A 99 14.85 0.59 3.26
N GLU A 100 13.91 1.54 3.32
CA GLU A 100 13.50 2.18 4.57
C GLU A 100 12.77 1.23 5.51
N GLU A 101 11.88 0.39 4.98
CA GLU A 101 11.02 -0.52 5.75
C GLU A 101 11.62 -1.91 5.97
N ALA A 102 12.54 -2.36 5.09
CA ALA A 102 13.03 -3.74 5.11
C ALA A 102 14.55 -3.89 4.99
N GLY A 103 15.30 -2.81 4.81
CA GLY A 103 16.76 -2.88 4.66
C GLY A 103 17.22 -3.51 3.33
N VAL A 104 16.39 -3.49 2.29
CA VAL A 104 16.79 -3.97 0.96
C VAL A 104 17.81 -3.01 0.37
N SER A 105 18.95 -3.51 -0.12
CA SER A 105 19.98 -2.68 -0.73
C SER A 105 19.42 -1.80 -1.85
N LYS A 106 19.80 -0.52 -1.88
CA LYS A 106 19.43 0.41 -2.96
C LYS A 106 19.96 -0.01 -4.34
N GLY A 107 20.94 -0.91 -4.38
CA GLY A 107 21.46 -1.51 -5.61
C GLY A 107 20.75 -2.81 -6.01
N ALA A 108 19.67 -3.22 -5.31
CA ALA A 108 18.90 -4.39 -5.68
C ALA A 108 18.28 -4.25 -7.07
N LYS A 109 18.16 -5.37 -7.78
CA LYS A 109 17.71 -5.37 -9.18
C LYS A 109 16.20 -5.28 -9.26
N ILE A 110 15.69 -4.19 -9.82
CA ILE A 110 14.28 -4.04 -10.19
C ILE A 110 14.05 -4.79 -11.51
N GLU A 111 13.10 -5.73 -11.54
CA GLU A 111 12.79 -6.53 -12.73
C GLU A 111 11.58 -6.01 -13.51
N GLY A 112 10.72 -5.22 -12.90
CA GLY A 112 9.58 -4.57 -13.55
C GLY A 112 8.30 -4.59 -12.72
N HIS A 113 7.24 -4.04 -13.30
CA HIS A 113 5.90 -4.02 -12.75
C HIS A 113 5.25 -5.42 -12.91
N VAL A 114 4.60 -5.92 -11.86
CA VAL A 114 3.99 -7.26 -11.84
C VAL A 114 2.49 -7.25 -11.53
N GLY A 115 1.90 -6.09 -11.34
CA GLY A 115 0.48 -5.93 -11.11
C GLY A 115 0.16 -4.82 -10.12
N SER A 116 -1.12 -4.63 -9.85
CA SER A 116 -1.59 -3.70 -8.82
C SER A 116 -2.66 -4.35 -7.94
N PHE A 117 -2.85 -3.81 -6.75
CA PHE A 117 -3.93 -4.20 -5.86
C PHE A 117 -4.51 -2.99 -5.12
N GLY A 118 -5.82 -3.05 -4.84
CA GLY A 118 -6.51 -2.03 -4.07
C GLY A 118 -6.74 -2.44 -2.63
N TYR A 119 -6.77 -1.45 -1.74
CA TYR A 119 -7.24 -1.59 -0.37
C TYR A 119 -7.77 -0.26 0.17
N ASP A 120 -8.62 -0.33 1.21
CA ASP A 120 -9.10 0.86 1.91
C ASP A 120 -8.17 1.17 3.09
N LYS A 121 -7.53 2.35 3.04
CA LYS A 121 -6.66 2.83 4.11
C LYS A 121 -7.48 3.55 5.16
N GLN A 122 -7.40 3.07 6.40
CA GLN A 122 -7.95 3.79 7.55
C GLN A 122 -7.19 5.11 7.77
N LEU A 123 -7.93 6.20 7.81
CA LEU A 123 -7.43 7.54 8.11
C LEU A 123 -7.83 7.95 9.54
N ASP A 124 -7.13 8.94 10.07
CA ASP A 124 -7.49 9.55 11.34
C ASP A 124 -8.93 10.08 11.30
N GLY A 125 -9.73 9.72 12.31
CA GLY A 125 -11.15 10.11 12.38
C GLY A 125 -12.13 9.05 11.84
N GLY A 126 -11.66 7.82 11.52
CA GLY A 126 -12.51 6.69 11.14
C GLY A 126 -12.97 6.71 9.67
N TYR A 127 -12.35 7.55 8.85
CA TYR A 127 -12.60 7.57 7.40
C TYR A 127 -11.70 6.57 6.68
N GLU A 128 -12.24 5.96 5.60
CA GLU A 128 -11.49 5.12 4.68
C GLU A 128 -11.22 5.87 3.38
N ALA A 129 -10.00 5.73 2.86
CA ALA A 129 -9.65 6.22 1.54
C ALA A 129 -9.22 5.06 0.65
N PRO A 130 -9.77 4.93 -0.56
CA PRO A 130 -9.31 3.91 -1.50
C PRO A 130 -7.88 4.21 -1.93
N VAL A 131 -7.05 3.17 -1.91
CA VAL A 131 -5.65 3.22 -2.34
C VAL A 131 -5.43 2.14 -3.38
N GLU A 132 -4.74 2.48 -4.46
CA GLU A 132 -4.23 1.55 -5.43
C GLU A 132 -2.71 1.47 -5.30
N VAL A 133 -2.17 0.25 -5.29
CA VAL A 133 -0.74 -0.01 -5.08
C VAL A 133 -0.15 -0.67 -6.32
N GLU A 134 0.77 0.01 -7.00
CA GLU A 134 1.58 -0.59 -8.07
C GLU A 134 2.70 -1.43 -7.48
N VAL A 135 2.84 -2.69 -7.91
CA VAL A 135 3.80 -3.65 -7.37
C VAL A 135 4.95 -3.88 -8.35
N PHE A 136 6.17 -3.68 -7.85
CA PHE A 136 7.40 -3.89 -8.62
C PHE A 136 8.19 -5.07 -8.04
N LYS A 137 8.58 -6.01 -8.92
CA LYS A 137 9.40 -7.17 -8.55
C LYS A 137 10.85 -6.75 -8.38
N VAL A 138 11.44 -7.12 -7.24
CA VAL A 138 12.80 -6.74 -6.84
C VAL A 138 13.57 -7.97 -6.40
N HIS A 139 14.66 -8.30 -7.09
CA HIS A 139 15.58 -9.36 -6.68
C HIS A 139 16.51 -8.83 -5.59
N VAL A 140 16.61 -9.59 -4.49
CA VAL A 140 17.37 -9.20 -3.30
C VAL A 140 18.46 -10.22 -3.01
N ASP A 141 19.70 -9.78 -3.05
CA ASP A 141 20.86 -10.60 -2.67
C ASP A 141 21.12 -10.53 -1.17
N GLN A 142 21.03 -9.35 -0.58
CA GLN A 142 21.35 -9.09 0.81
C GLN A 142 20.40 -8.06 1.44
N LEU A 143 20.18 -8.23 2.75
CA LEU A 143 19.51 -7.25 3.59
C LEU A 143 20.50 -6.60 4.55
N ALA A 144 20.37 -5.30 4.76
CA ALA A 144 21.09 -4.59 5.81
C ALA A 144 20.49 -4.93 7.18
N ASP A 145 21.33 -4.98 8.21
CA ASP A 145 20.88 -5.13 9.59
C ASP A 145 20.43 -3.80 10.19
N ILE A 146 21.08 -2.71 9.78
CA ILE A 146 20.75 -1.34 10.19
C ILE A 146 20.15 -0.59 9.00
N TYR A 147 18.91 -0.16 9.14
CA TYR A 147 18.14 0.59 8.15
C TYR A 147 17.11 1.48 8.88
N PRO A 148 16.46 2.44 8.23
CA PRO A 148 15.65 3.47 8.93
C PRO A 148 14.61 2.92 9.91
N GLU A 149 13.84 1.90 9.54
CA GLU A 149 12.75 1.36 10.37
C GLU A 149 13.08 -0.01 10.99
N HIS A 150 14.38 -0.32 11.23
CA HIS A 150 14.81 -1.65 11.70
C HIS A 150 14.23 -2.04 13.08
N ASP A 151 13.96 -1.08 13.94
CA ASP A 151 13.36 -1.31 15.27
C ASP A 151 11.82 -1.31 15.26
N GLU A 152 11.21 -0.85 14.16
CA GLU A 152 9.76 -0.68 14.05
C GLU A 152 9.06 -1.86 13.40
N ARG A 153 9.80 -2.69 12.65
CA ARG A 153 9.22 -3.76 11.81
C ARG A 153 9.92 -5.09 11.99
N LYS A 154 9.14 -6.15 11.94
CA LYS A 154 9.66 -7.52 11.79
C LYS A 154 9.76 -7.86 10.32
N ARG A 155 10.79 -8.61 9.93
CA ARG A 155 11.02 -9.10 8.57
C ARG A 155 10.96 -10.63 8.55
N ARG A 156 10.41 -11.20 7.48
CA ARG A 156 10.35 -12.64 7.30
C ARG A 156 10.42 -13.05 5.84
N TRP A 157 11.33 -13.99 5.53
CA TRP A 157 11.35 -14.68 4.27
C TRP A 157 10.44 -15.90 4.34
N VAL A 158 9.51 -16.03 3.39
CA VAL A 158 8.54 -17.13 3.31
C VAL A 158 8.36 -17.57 1.85
N SER A 159 7.79 -18.75 1.60
CA SER A 159 7.40 -19.14 0.25
C SER A 159 6.29 -18.21 -0.28
N PRO A 160 6.13 -18.04 -1.61
CA PRO A 160 5.02 -17.25 -2.17
C PRO A 160 3.64 -17.73 -1.69
N ALA A 161 3.44 -19.06 -1.59
CA ALA A 161 2.20 -19.64 -1.09
C ALA A 161 1.93 -19.27 0.38
N ASP A 162 2.95 -19.41 1.26
CA ASP A 162 2.80 -19.00 2.66
C ASP A 162 2.57 -17.49 2.79
N ALA A 163 3.23 -16.68 1.94
CA ALA A 163 3.03 -15.24 1.91
C ALA A 163 1.57 -14.88 1.56
N ALA A 164 0.98 -15.57 0.56
CA ALA A 164 -0.41 -15.36 0.18
C ALA A 164 -1.40 -15.67 1.31
N GLU A 165 -1.10 -16.66 2.17
CA GLU A 165 -1.91 -16.93 3.36
C GLU A 165 -1.73 -15.88 4.48
N MET A 166 -0.57 -15.24 4.55
CA MET A 166 -0.24 -14.28 5.61
C MET A 166 -0.74 -12.86 5.34
N VAL A 167 -0.87 -12.44 4.08
CA VAL A 167 -1.37 -11.10 3.71
C VAL A 167 -2.90 -11.08 3.68
N GLN A 168 -3.50 -9.89 3.75
CA GLN A 168 -4.96 -9.74 3.81
C GLN A 168 -5.57 -9.30 2.48
N GLU A 169 -4.84 -8.54 1.67
CA GLU A 169 -5.32 -7.95 0.43
C GLU A 169 -5.48 -9.01 -0.68
N PRO A 170 -6.71 -9.26 -1.20
CA PRO A 170 -6.94 -10.33 -2.20
C PRO A 170 -6.10 -10.17 -3.46
N GLY A 171 -5.93 -8.93 -3.95
CA GLY A 171 -5.11 -8.68 -5.13
C GLY A 171 -3.62 -8.96 -4.90
N LEU A 172 -3.09 -8.68 -3.70
CA LEU A 172 -1.72 -9.04 -3.35
C LEU A 172 -1.55 -10.57 -3.24
N LYS A 173 -2.55 -11.29 -2.70
CA LYS A 173 -2.54 -12.77 -2.70
C LYS A 173 -2.41 -13.33 -4.11
N SER A 174 -3.19 -12.80 -5.06
CA SER A 174 -3.13 -13.23 -6.46
C SER A 174 -1.73 -13.01 -7.06
N ILE A 175 -1.14 -11.83 -6.87
CA ILE A 175 0.22 -11.53 -7.35
C ILE A 175 1.27 -12.48 -6.73
N LEU A 176 1.13 -12.81 -5.44
CA LEU A 176 2.05 -13.74 -4.76
C LEU A 176 1.94 -15.16 -5.29
N LEU A 177 0.74 -15.62 -5.66
CA LEU A 177 0.52 -16.97 -6.20
C LEU A 177 0.99 -17.13 -7.65
N GLU A 178 1.23 -16.05 -8.37
CA GLU A 178 1.78 -16.02 -9.74
C GLU A 178 3.33 -16.02 -9.76
N MET A 179 3.99 -16.04 -8.60
CA MET A 179 5.43 -16.11 -8.45
C MET A 179 5.97 -17.52 -8.71
#